data_5a4551e5629badbf423fb0e62eb3f6d3
#
_entry.id   5a4551e5629badbf423fb0e62eb3f6d3
#
_cell.length_a   1.000
_cell.length_b   1.000
_cell.length_c   1.000
_cell.angle_alpha   90.00
_cell.angle_beta   90.00
_cell.angle_gamma   90.00
#
_symmetry.space_group_name_H-M   'P 1'
#
loop_
_entity.id
_entity.type
_entity.pdbx_description
1 polymer ?
#
loop_
_entity_poly.entity_id
_entity_poly.type
_entity_poly.pdbx_seq_one_letter_code
_entity_poly.pdbx_strand_id
1 'polypeptide(L)'
;MGLLEQGAKWLEDQRMSGLTVPATYVRRGGLRIDVDATVGRTLFRAEYQYGITVRIESRDFLVSAEQLPDEPERGDVVILWGKRYEVLAPNNEPVWRWSGPDNLVRRIHTKEIGDE
;
A
#
# COMPACT_ATOMS: atom_id res chain seq x y z
N MET A 1 -11.96 -4.57 22.23
CA MET A 1 -11.44 -5.00 21.29
C MET A 1 -9.95 -4.93 21.20
N GLY A 2 -9.37 -5.87 21.18
CA GLY A 2 -7.99 -5.97 21.31
C GLY A 2 -7.18 -5.32 20.25
N LEU A 3 -7.15 -4.07 20.31
CA LEU A 3 -6.53 -3.35 19.25
C LEU A 3 -5.08 -3.54 19.15
N LEU A 4 -4.44 -3.85 20.17
CA LEU A 4 -3.01 -3.75 20.13
C LEU A 4 -2.31 -5.02 20.36
N GLU A 5 -3.06 -6.06 20.43
CA GLU A 5 -2.43 -7.13 21.05
C GLU A 5 -1.83 -8.06 20.15
N GLN A 6 -1.64 -8.17 19.05
CA GLN A 6 -1.21 -9.39 18.49
C GLN A 6 -0.39 -9.31 17.25
N GLY A 7 0.47 -8.49 17.04
CA GLY A 7 1.35 -8.50 15.88
C GLY A 7 0.60 -8.65 14.55
N ALA A 8 1.03 -9.58 13.74
CA ALA A 8 0.46 -9.75 12.40
C ALA A 8 -1.01 -10.14 12.45
N LYS A 9 -1.36 -11.02 13.36
CA LYS A 9 -2.74 -11.44 13.53
C LYS A 9 -3.59 -10.23 13.94
N TRP A 10 -3.07 -9.43 14.85
CA TRP A 10 -3.75 -8.25 15.31
C TRP A 10 -3.97 -7.26 14.17
N LEU A 11 -2.97 -7.08 13.31
CA LEU A 11 -3.10 -6.19 12.16
C LEU A 11 -4.19 -6.66 11.21
N GLU A 12 -4.27 -7.97 10.97
CA GLU A 12 -5.33 -8.53 10.16
C GLU A 12 -6.69 -8.24 10.80
N ASP A 13 -6.81 -8.49 12.09
CA ASP A 13 -8.05 -8.27 12.81
C ASP A 13 -8.43 -6.80 12.80
N GLN A 14 -7.46 -5.91 12.93
CA GLN A 14 -7.73 -4.49 12.88
C GLN A 14 -8.30 -4.06 11.53
N ARG A 15 -7.71 -4.54 10.46
CA ARG A 15 -8.21 -4.24 9.14
C ARG A 15 -9.63 -4.76 8.96
N MET A 16 -9.88 -5.96 9.43
CA MET A 16 -11.21 -6.56 9.31
C MET A 16 -12.20 -5.95 10.26
N SER A 17 -11.74 -5.32 11.33
CA SER A 17 -12.60 -4.67 12.31
C SER A 17 -12.93 -3.23 11.96
N GLY A 18 -12.62 -2.78 10.78
CA GLY A 18 -13.02 -1.46 10.35
C GLY A 18 -12.01 -0.35 10.62
N LEU A 19 -10.76 -0.70 10.88
CA LEU A 19 -9.72 0.32 10.99
C LEU A 19 -9.22 0.75 9.61
N THR A 20 -9.99 0.47 8.60
CA THR A 20 -9.73 0.98 7.25
C THR A 20 -10.25 2.39 7.13
N VAL A 21 -9.69 3.13 6.18
CA VAL A 21 -10.14 4.47 5.85
C VAL A 21 -10.51 4.53 4.38
N PRO A 22 -11.51 5.31 4.02
CA PRO A 22 -11.88 5.43 2.61
C PRO A 22 -10.79 6.16 1.83
N ALA A 23 -10.47 5.63 0.67
CA ALA A 23 -9.48 6.21 -0.23
C ALA A 23 -9.97 6.06 -1.66
N THR A 24 -9.34 6.76 -2.59
CA THR A 24 -9.66 6.64 -4.01
C THR A 24 -8.44 6.11 -4.74
N TYR A 25 -8.61 5.01 -5.44
CA TYR A 25 -7.56 4.45 -6.28
C TYR A 25 -7.79 4.92 -7.71
N VAL A 26 -6.80 5.57 -8.31
CA VAL A 26 -6.92 6.15 -9.64
C VAL A 26 -6.00 5.42 -10.59
N ARG A 27 -6.56 4.75 -11.58
CA ARG A 27 -5.79 4.08 -12.62
C ARG A 27 -5.12 5.11 -13.53
N ARG A 28 -4.04 4.72 -14.15
CA ARG A 28 -3.31 5.60 -15.06
C ARG A 28 -4.20 6.16 -16.15
N GLY A 29 -5.21 5.41 -16.57
CA GLY A 29 -6.16 5.88 -17.56
C GLY A 29 -7.24 6.81 -17.03
N GLY A 30 -7.24 7.08 -15.74
CA GLY A 30 -8.19 7.99 -15.12
C GLY A 30 -9.38 7.35 -14.42
N LEU A 31 -9.53 6.04 -14.52
CA LEU A 31 -10.62 5.36 -13.82
C LEU A 31 -10.41 5.47 -12.31
N ARG A 32 -11.44 5.90 -11.61
CA ARG A 32 -11.39 6.05 -10.15
C ARG A 32 -12.20 4.95 -9.49
N ILE A 33 -11.64 4.37 -8.44
CA ILE A 33 -12.26 3.28 -7.72
C ILE A 33 -12.22 3.62 -6.24
N ASP A 34 -13.38 3.65 -5.59
CA ASP A 34 -13.44 3.88 -4.15
C ASP A 34 -13.06 2.59 -3.45
N VAL A 35 -12.13 2.69 -2.52
CA VAL A 35 -11.65 1.52 -1.78
C VAL A 35 -11.55 1.87 -0.30
N ASP A 36 -11.53 0.84 0.54
CA ASP A 36 -11.22 0.98 1.95
C ASP A 36 -9.82 0.44 2.16
N ALA A 37 -8.96 1.26 2.72
CA ALA A 37 -7.56 0.90 2.83
C ALA A 37 -7.06 0.98 4.27
N THR A 38 -6.14 0.11 4.61
CA THR A 38 -5.35 0.22 5.82
C THR A 38 -3.99 0.76 5.43
N VAL A 39 -3.51 1.76 6.16
CA VAL A 39 -2.23 2.39 5.85
C VAL A 39 -1.11 1.69 6.60
N GLY A 40 -0.05 1.41 5.90
CA GLY A 40 1.14 0.78 6.47
C GLY A 40 2.40 1.33 5.81
N ARG A 41 3.48 0.59 5.97
CA ARG A 41 4.75 0.97 5.35
C ARG A 41 5.64 -0.24 5.21
N THR A 42 6.57 -0.18 4.27
CA THR A 42 7.59 -1.21 4.07
C THR A 42 8.94 -0.53 3.95
N LEU A 43 9.93 -1.12 4.58
CA LEU A 43 11.28 -0.64 4.51
C LEU A 43 12.05 -1.47 3.47
N PHE A 44 12.57 -0.78 2.47
CA PHE A 44 13.42 -1.40 1.46
C PHE A 44 14.86 -1.02 1.72
N ARG A 45 15.79 -1.92 1.40
CA ARG A 45 17.21 -1.65 1.47
C ARG A 45 17.79 -1.77 0.08
N ALA A 46 18.60 -0.81 -0.29
CA ALA A 46 19.27 -0.80 -1.57
C ALA A 46 20.76 -0.57 -1.35
N GLU A 47 21.58 -1.42 -1.97
CA GLU A 47 23.02 -1.23 -1.92
C GLU A 47 23.47 -0.51 -3.19
N TYR A 48 24.25 0.52 -3.00
CA TYR A 48 24.84 1.27 -4.11
C TYR A 48 26.32 1.01 -4.17
N GLN A 49 26.99 1.61 -5.15
CA GLN A 49 28.42 1.49 -5.30
C GLN A 49 29.14 1.86 -4.02
N TYR A 50 30.28 1.26 -3.79
CA TYR A 50 31.14 1.53 -2.63
C TYR A 50 30.54 1.06 -1.30
N GLY A 51 29.64 0.10 -1.36
CA GLY A 51 29.10 -0.50 -0.13
C GLY A 51 28.13 0.37 0.64
N ILE A 52 27.64 1.43 0.03
CA ILE A 52 26.68 2.30 0.69
C ILE A 52 25.30 1.64 0.64
N THR A 53 24.68 1.51 1.80
CA THR A 53 23.32 0.99 1.91
C THR A 53 22.37 2.13 2.19
N VAL A 54 21.30 2.22 1.41
CA VAL A 54 20.26 3.24 1.60
C VAL A 54 18.97 2.54 1.96
N ARG A 55 18.26 3.12 2.91
CA ARG A 55 16.93 2.64 3.31
C ARG A 55 15.89 3.54 2.68
N ILE A 56 14.91 2.91 2.05
CA ILE A 56 13.80 3.62 1.41
C ILE A 56 12.52 3.08 2.01
N GLU A 57 11.70 3.97 2.54
CA GLU A 57 10.44 3.58 3.15
C GLU A 57 9.29 3.94 2.22
N SER A 58 8.42 2.97 1.95
CA SER A 58 7.23 3.23 1.16
C SER A 58 6.05 3.46 2.09
N ARG A 59 5.07 4.20 1.59
CA ARG A 59 3.76 4.26 2.21
C ARG A 59 2.93 3.18 1.56
N ASP A 60 2.43 2.23 2.34
CA ASP A 60 1.68 1.12 1.80
C ASP A 60 0.20 1.30 2.04
N PHE A 61 -0.59 0.79 1.10
CA PHE A 61 -2.04 0.72 1.27
C PHE A 61 -2.45 -0.74 1.13
N LEU A 62 -3.14 -1.25 2.15
CA LEU A 62 -3.65 -2.61 2.13
C LEU A 62 -5.11 -2.55 1.71
N VAL A 63 -5.42 -3.14 0.56
CA VAL A 63 -6.74 -3.05 -0.04
C VAL A 63 -7.21 -4.45 -0.41
N SER A 64 -8.46 -4.74 -0.12
CA SER A 64 -9.06 -6.03 -0.49
C SER A 64 -9.02 -6.21 -2.01
N ALA A 65 -8.64 -7.40 -2.46
CA ALA A 65 -8.66 -7.73 -3.88
C ALA A 65 -10.07 -7.70 -4.44
N GLU A 66 -11.07 -7.84 -3.58
CA GLU A 66 -12.46 -7.75 -4.00
C GLU A 66 -12.81 -6.33 -4.42
N GLN A 67 -12.27 -5.33 -3.74
CA GLN A 67 -12.50 -3.94 -4.11
C GLN A 67 -11.60 -3.48 -5.25
N LEU A 68 -10.47 -4.13 -5.42
CA LEU A 68 -9.50 -3.78 -6.46
C LEU A 68 -9.09 -5.06 -7.18
N PRO A 69 -9.96 -5.60 -8.05
CA PRO A 69 -9.71 -6.89 -8.67
C PRO A 69 -8.56 -6.89 -9.68
N ASP A 70 -8.32 -5.77 -10.35
CA ASP A 70 -7.20 -5.67 -11.29
C ASP A 70 -5.93 -5.29 -10.55
N GLU A 71 -4.81 -5.87 -10.94
CA GLU A 71 -3.55 -5.65 -10.26
C GLU A 71 -3.13 -4.18 -10.29
N PRO A 72 -2.60 -3.67 -9.17
CA PRO A 72 -2.01 -2.33 -9.17
C PRO A 72 -0.84 -2.25 -10.14
N GLU A 73 -0.70 -1.11 -10.79
CA GLU A 73 0.36 -0.89 -11.76
C GLU A 73 1.14 0.37 -11.40
N ARG A 74 2.42 0.37 -11.74
CA ARG A 74 3.27 1.53 -11.55
C ARG A 74 2.65 2.74 -12.25
N GLY A 75 2.56 3.85 -11.53
CA GLY A 75 1.97 5.06 -12.07
C GLY A 75 0.52 5.28 -11.70
N ASP A 76 -0.15 4.25 -11.16
CA ASP A 76 -1.46 4.46 -10.56
C ASP A 76 -1.30 5.36 -9.32
N VAL A 77 -2.36 5.96 -8.85
CA VAL A 77 -2.31 6.90 -7.72
C VAL A 77 -3.37 6.54 -6.69
N VAL A 78 -3.00 6.63 -5.43
CA VAL A 78 -3.97 6.53 -4.33
C VAL A 78 -4.14 7.93 -3.74
N ILE A 79 -5.38 8.34 -3.56
CA ILE A 79 -5.70 9.63 -2.94
C ILE A 79 -6.28 9.38 -1.57
N LEU A 80 -5.65 9.96 -0.55
CA LEU A 80 -6.08 9.82 0.83
C LEU A 80 -5.88 11.15 1.55
N TRP A 81 -6.95 11.64 2.15
CA TRP A 81 -6.92 12.86 2.97
C TRP A 81 -6.27 14.04 2.25
N GLY A 82 -6.61 14.21 0.96
CA GLY A 82 -6.11 15.34 0.19
C GLY A 82 -4.69 15.19 -0.31
N LYS A 83 -4.09 14.02 -0.16
CA LYS A 83 -2.73 13.77 -0.65
C LYS A 83 -2.73 12.67 -1.70
N ARG A 84 -1.79 12.76 -2.60
CA ARG A 84 -1.63 11.79 -3.69
C ARG A 84 -0.40 10.94 -3.44
N TYR A 85 -0.55 9.64 -3.66
CA TYR A 85 0.51 8.66 -3.47
C TYR A 85 0.63 7.85 -4.76
N GLU A 86 1.77 7.94 -5.40
CA GLU A 86 1.99 7.21 -6.66
C GLU A 86 2.43 5.77 -6.38
N VAL A 87 1.82 4.82 -7.09
CA VAL A 87 2.16 3.40 -6.98
C VAL A 87 3.51 3.18 -7.62
N LEU A 88 4.50 2.89 -6.81
CA LEU A 88 5.83 2.57 -7.26
C LEU A 88 6.61 1.92 -6.13
N ALA A 89 7.68 1.24 -6.49
CA ALA A 89 8.60 0.65 -5.51
C ALA A 89 10.04 0.88 -5.97
N PRO A 90 10.99 0.93 -5.04
CA PRO A 90 12.38 1.18 -5.42
C PRO A 90 13.00 -0.02 -6.10
N ASN A 91 14.04 0.25 -6.90
CA ASN A 91 14.92 -0.79 -7.47
C ASN A 91 14.21 -1.90 -8.22
N ASN A 92 13.15 -1.54 -8.98
CA ASN A 92 12.38 -2.50 -9.77
C ASN A 92 11.71 -3.60 -8.93
N GLU A 93 11.55 -3.35 -7.65
CA GLU A 93 10.75 -4.24 -6.82
C GLU A 93 9.31 -4.23 -7.30
N PRO A 94 8.57 -5.32 -7.09
CA PRO A 94 7.15 -5.32 -7.42
C PRO A 94 6.41 -4.21 -6.66
N VAL A 95 5.45 -3.59 -7.32
CA VAL A 95 4.73 -2.48 -6.70
C VAL A 95 3.65 -2.96 -5.74
N TRP A 96 3.32 -4.24 -5.76
CA TRP A 96 2.36 -4.79 -4.80
C TRP A 96 2.69 -6.26 -4.52
N ARG A 97 2.16 -6.75 -3.42
CA ARG A 97 2.24 -8.17 -3.07
C ARG A 97 1.03 -8.54 -2.24
N TRP A 98 0.80 -9.84 -2.10
CA TRP A 98 -0.27 -10.27 -1.20
C TRP A 98 0.16 -10.02 0.25
N SER A 99 -0.79 -9.52 1.04
CA SER A 99 -0.52 -9.18 2.43
C SER A 99 -0.65 -10.36 3.37
N GLY A 100 -1.09 -11.49 2.89
CA GLY A 100 -1.24 -12.69 3.73
C GLY A 100 -1.23 -13.93 2.86
N PRO A 101 -1.27 -15.11 3.48
CA PRO A 101 -1.18 -16.38 2.74
C PRO A 101 -2.44 -16.74 1.98
N ASP A 102 -3.56 -16.09 2.26
CA ASP A 102 -4.82 -16.44 1.63
C ASP A 102 -5.15 -15.59 0.40
N ASN A 103 -4.24 -14.69 0.02
CA ASN A 103 -4.39 -13.89 -1.21
C ASN A 103 -5.69 -13.09 -1.25
N LEU A 104 -6.07 -12.52 -0.14
CA LEU A 104 -7.29 -11.70 -0.07
C LEU A 104 -7.02 -10.21 -0.07
N VAL A 105 -5.84 -9.80 0.35
CA VAL A 105 -5.51 -8.40 0.54
C VAL A 105 -4.22 -8.07 -0.17
N ARG A 106 -4.25 -7.02 -0.99
CA ARG A 106 -3.07 -6.53 -1.68
C ARG A 106 -2.37 -5.49 -0.83
N ARG A 107 -1.06 -5.60 -0.67
CA ARG A 107 -0.23 -4.56 -0.08
C ARG A 107 0.42 -3.79 -1.23
N ILE A 108 0.07 -2.54 -1.36
CA ILE A 108 0.47 -1.71 -2.50
C ILE A 108 1.48 -0.69 -2.02
N HIS A 109 2.66 -0.68 -2.64
CA HIS A 109 3.73 0.24 -2.28
C HIS A 109 3.55 1.56 -3.03
N THR A 110 3.70 2.67 -2.32
CA THR A 110 3.52 3.99 -2.92
C THR A 110 4.52 4.98 -2.36
N LYS A 111 4.55 6.13 -3.00
CA LYS A 111 5.33 7.27 -2.54
C LYS A 111 4.45 8.52 -2.64
N GLU A 112 4.45 9.33 -1.60
CA GLU A 112 3.70 10.59 -1.61
C GLU A 112 4.29 11.52 -2.67
N ILE A 113 3.44 12.09 -3.51
CA ILE A 113 3.89 12.96 -4.59
C ILE A 113 3.30 14.36 -4.52
N GLY A 114 2.46 14.66 -3.54
CA GLY A 114 1.94 15.99 -3.37
C GLY A 114 0.50 16.00 -2.91
N ASP A 115 -0.11 17.16 -3.00
CA ASP A 115 -1.50 17.32 -2.60
C ASP A 115 -2.41 17.06 -3.80
N GLU A 116 -3.61 16.67 -3.47
CA GLU A 116 -4.64 16.40 -4.47
C GLU A 116 -4.97 17.66 -5.28
#